data_82dad393f8d6fa83b8f28b837d7305c5
#
_entry.id   82dad393f8d6fa83b8f28b837d7305c5
#
_cell.length_a   1.000
_cell.length_b   1.000
_cell.length_c   1.000
_cell.angle_alpha   90.00
_cell.angle_beta   90.00
_cell.angle_gamma   90.00
#
_symmetry.space_group_name_H-M   'P 1'
#
loop_
_entity.id
_entity.type
_entity.pdbx_description
1 polymer ?
#
loop_
_entity_poly.entity_id
_entity_poly.type
_entity_poly.pdbx_seq_one_letter_code
_entity_poly.pdbx_strand_id
1 'polypeptide(L)'
;MKLMRFLPIPIVALALSAAGASAHDNGNAFQLTGKAIAPPTNLDLGAPGPSVGDQQIISMDVFKGDKRVGESHVVCTTVRAGIVQCDNVTSLPGGQIVATGLVTDAQEEQSPFIQAITGGTGAYRNAHGQLTVSEAGPEPATLTFQIS
;
A
#
# COMPACT_ATOMS: atom_id res chain seq x y z
N MET A 1 -70.66 -10.24 27.41
CA MET A 1 -69.37 -10.59 26.67
C MET A 1 -68.92 -9.35 25.94
N LYS A 2 -67.87 -8.64 26.47
CA LYS A 2 -67.29 -7.46 25.83
C LYS A 2 -66.13 -7.89 24.96
N LEU A 3 -66.25 -7.68 23.64
CA LEU A 3 -65.14 -7.89 22.69
C LEU A 3 -64.11 -6.78 22.88
N MET A 4 -62.90 -7.16 23.28
CA MET A 4 -61.73 -6.29 23.37
C MET A 4 -61.12 -6.18 21.94
N ARG A 5 -61.21 -4.99 21.34
CA ARG A 5 -60.57 -4.63 20.07
C ARG A 5 -59.08 -4.34 20.35
N PHE A 6 -58.20 -5.18 19.83
CA PHE A 6 -56.75 -4.89 19.77
C PHE A 6 -56.51 -3.90 18.64
N LEU A 7 -55.97 -2.73 18.93
CA LEU A 7 -55.40 -1.82 17.95
C LEU A 7 -54.01 -2.32 17.57
N PRO A 8 -53.64 -2.31 16.29
CA PRO A 8 -52.26 -2.59 15.87
C PRO A 8 -51.35 -1.39 16.15
N ILE A 9 -50.25 -1.64 16.83
CA ILE A 9 -49.18 -0.68 17.06
C ILE A 9 -48.36 -0.58 15.78
N PRO A 10 -48.12 0.61 15.18
CA PRO A 10 -47.26 0.74 14.04
C PRO A 10 -45.78 0.56 14.46
N ILE A 11 -45.12 -0.43 13.90
CA ILE A 11 -43.66 -0.60 14.00
C ILE A 11 -43.01 0.49 13.17
N VAL A 12 -42.46 1.51 13.80
CA VAL A 12 -41.59 2.50 13.16
C VAL A 12 -40.24 1.83 12.93
N ALA A 13 -39.97 1.42 11.69
CA ALA A 13 -38.67 0.98 11.29
C ALA A 13 -37.73 2.19 11.21
N LEU A 14 -36.82 2.28 12.19
CA LEU A 14 -35.72 3.24 12.17
C LEU A 14 -34.70 2.76 11.15
N ALA A 15 -34.71 3.33 9.94
CA ALA A 15 -33.67 3.14 8.97
C ALA A 15 -32.42 3.87 9.47
N LEU A 16 -31.44 3.14 10.02
CA LEU A 16 -30.08 3.64 10.20
C LEU A 16 -29.44 3.74 8.79
N SER A 17 -29.49 4.94 8.24
CA SER A 17 -28.61 5.30 7.12
C SER A 17 -27.18 5.41 7.67
N ALA A 18 -26.38 4.38 7.42
CA ALA A 18 -24.93 4.49 7.54
C ALA A 18 -24.46 5.49 6.47
N ALA A 19 -24.34 6.75 6.85
CA ALA A 19 -23.59 7.72 6.07
C ALA A 19 -22.15 7.24 6.05
N GLY A 20 -21.73 6.62 4.95
CA GLY A 20 -20.32 6.37 4.66
C GLY A 20 -19.62 7.73 4.66
N ALA A 21 -18.86 8.00 5.71
CA ALA A 21 -17.93 9.12 5.70
C ALA A 21 -16.89 8.85 4.63
N SER A 22 -17.12 9.39 3.43
CA SER A 22 -16.06 9.58 2.44
C SER A 22 -15.11 10.59 3.07
N ALA A 23 -14.02 10.13 3.66
CA ALA A 23 -12.90 11.00 3.98
C ALA A 23 -12.44 11.60 2.65
N HIS A 24 -12.78 12.85 2.40
CA HIS A 24 -12.14 13.65 1.38
C HIS A 24 -10.72 13.93 1.88
N ASP A 25 -9.83 13.03 1.53
CA ASP A 25 -8.41 13.26 1.69
C ASP A 25 -8.01 14.32 0.66
N ASN A 26 -7.90 15.57 1.10
CA ASN A 26 -7.30 16.67 0.32
C ASN A 26 -5.77 16.52 0.27
N GLY A 27 -5.29 15.29 0.35
CA GLY A 27 -3.88 14.96 0.26
C GLY A 27 -3.32 15.19 -1.15
N ASN A 28 -2.05 15.54 -1.22
CA ASN A 28 -1.34 15.60 -2.49
C ASN A 28 -1.16 14.19 -3.03
N ALA A 29 -1.83 13.87 -4.14
CA ALA A 29 -1.63 12.63 -4.85
C ALA A 29 -0.70 12.84 -6.06
N PHE A 30 0.28 11.97 -6.25
CA PHE A 30 1.11 11.94 -7.44
C PHE A 30 1.53 10.52 -7.81
N GLN A 31 1.86 10.31 -9.07
CA GLN A 31 2.30 9.03 -9.60
C GLN A 31 3.71 9.13 -10.14
N LEU A 32 4.47 8.05 -9.92
CA LEU A 32 5.79 7.82 -10.50
C LEU A 32 5.81 6.45 -11.18
N THR A 33 6.66 6.31 -12.17
CA THR A 33 6.95 5.03 -12.81
C THR A 33 8.27 4.49 -12.27
N GLY A 34 8.24 3.31 -11.68
CA GLY A 34 9.42 2.59 -11.19
C GLY A 34 9.95 1.66 -12.28
N LYS A 35 11.22 1.78 -12.65
CA LYS A 35 11.91 0.89 -13.59
C LYS A 35 13.03 0.18 -12.85
N ALA A 36 12.99 -1.16 -12.80
CA ALA A 36 14.01 -1.94 -12.12
C ALA A 36 15.39 -1.67 -12.75
N ILE A 37 16.38 -1.43 -11.87
CA ILE A 37 17.78 -1.19 -12.28
C ILE A 37 18.47 -2.52 -12.60
N ALA A 38 18.06 -3.59 -11.91
CA ALA A 38 18.56 -4.96 -12.07
C ALA A 38 17.47 -5.95 -11.64
N PRO A 39 17.59 -7.24 -11.97
CA PRO A 39 16.71 -8.26 -11.40
C PRO A 39 16.74 -8.23 -9.86
N PRO A 40 15.63 -8.56 -9.17
CA PRO A 40 15.60 -8.64 -7.71
C PRO A 40 16.69 -9.57 -7.16
N THR A 41 17.33 -9.15 -6.08
CA THR A 41 18.29 -9.99 -5.34
C THR A 41 17.54 -10.78 -4.27
N ASN A 42 17.61 -12.10 -4.33
CA ASN A 42 17.01 -12.98 -3.33
C ASN A 42 18.10 -13.53 -2.41
N LEU A 43 17.88 -13.41 -1.10
CA LEU A 43 18.77 -13.88 -0.05
C LEU A 43 18.07 -15.00 0.73
N ASP A 44 18.64 -16.19 0.71
CA ASP A 44 18.25 -17.35 1.54
C ASP A 44 19.02 -17.23 2.87
N LEU A 45 18.35 -16.70 3.91
CA LEU A 45 18.98 -16.33 5.19
C LEU A 45 18.57 -17.24 6.35
N GLY A 46 17.60 -18.10 6.13
CA GLY A 46 17.06 -19.01 7.15
C GLY A 46 17.48 -20.46 6.96
N ALA A 47 16.53 -21.37 7.12
CA ALA A 47 16.72 -22.74 6.71
C ALA A 47 16.79 -22.82 5.18
N PRO A 48 17.58 -23.77 4.61
CA PRO A 48 17.70 -23.86 3.16
C PRO A 48 16.35 -23.94 2.44
N GLY A 49 16.17 -23.12 1.39
CA GLY A 49 14.90 -22.95 0.69
C GLY A 49 13.98 -21.92 1.33
N PRO A 50 12.78 -21.69 0.79
CA PRO A 50 11.87 -20.64 1.26
C PRO A 50 11.57 -20.74 2.75
N SER A 51 11.99 -19.74 3.51
CA SER A 51 11.89 -19.74 4.96
C SER A 51 11.66 -18.35 5.56
N VAL A 52 11.26 -18.30 6.83
CA VAL A 52 11.15 -17.04 7.57
C VAL A 52 12.54 -16.43 7.71
N GLY A 53 12.64 -15.12 7.41
CA GLY A 53 13.87 -14.36 7.41
C GLY A 53 14.48 -14.15 6.03
N ASP A 54 14.06 -14.90 5.02
CA ASP A 54 14.53 -14.70 3.65
C ASP A 54 14.14 -13.32 3.13
N GLN A 55 14.99 -12.75 2.30
CA GLN A 55 14.80 -11.39 1.81
C GLN A 55 14.83 -11.31 0.29
N GLN A 56 14.02 -10.41 -0.23
CA GLN A 56 14.11 -9.93 -1.60
C GLN A 56 14.42 -8.44 -1.60
N ILE A 57 15.42 -8.04 -2.37
CA ILE A 57 15.84 -6.64 -2.51
C ILE A 57 15.56 -6.20 -3.94
N ILE A 58 14.81 -5.10 -4.08
CA ILE A 58 14.43 -4.51 -5.36
C ILE A 58 14.92 -3.07 -5.39
N SER A 59 15.61 -2.68 -6.46
CA SER A 59 16.07 -1.32 -6.69
C SER A 59 15.53 -0.80 -8.01
N MET A 60 14.96 0.40 -7.99
CA MET A 60 14.31 1.02 -9.14
C MET A 60 14.75 2.48 -9.29
N ASP A 61 14.98 2.90 -10.53
CA ASP A 61 14.89 4.32 -10.88
C ASP A 61 13.43 4.75 -10.95
N VAL A 62 13.11 5.93 -10.44
CA VAL A 62 11.75 6.48 -10.51
C VAL A 62 11.66 7.68 -11.43
N PHE A 63 10.58 7.71 -12.20
CA PHE A 63 10.35 8.68 -13.26
C PHE A 63 9.00 9.40 -13.07
N LYS A 64 8.98 10.68 -13.41
CA LYS A 64 7.75 11.46 -13.62
C LYS A 64 7.64 11.75 -15.11
N GLY A 65 6.76 11.04 -15.81
CA GLY A 65 6.82 10.95 -17.27
C GLY A 65 8.15 10.35 -17.72
N ASP A 66 8.86 11.01 -18.63
CA ASP A 66 10.16 10.54 -19.14
C ASP A 66 11.36 11.01 -18.31
N LYS A 67 11.12 11.86 -17.30
CA LYS A 67 12.19 12.43 -16.48
C LYS A 67 12.46 11.54 -15.27
N ARG A 68 13.71 11.04 -15.13
CA ARG A 68 14.17 10.44 -13.89
C ARG A 68 14.18 11.47 -12.78
N VAL A 69 13.48 11.18 -11.68
CA VAL A 69 13.34 12.09 -10.54
C VAL A 69 13.92 11.54 -9.23
N GLY A 70 14.38 10.30 -9.23
CA GLY A 70 14.98 9.69 -8.04
C GLY A 70 15.11 8.18 -8.17
N GLU A 71 15.09 7.53 -7.03
CA GLU A 71 15.21 6.08 -6.91
C GLU A 71 14.35 5.55 -5.77
N SER A 72 13.97 4.29 -5.86
CA SER A 72 13.22 3.57 -4.82
C SER A 72 13.88 2.24 -4.53
N HIS A 73 14.06 1.94 -3.26
CA HIS A 73 14.64 0.70 -2.78
C HIS A 73 13.66 0.00 -1.86
N VAL A 74 13.42 -1.28 -2.11
CA VAL A 74 12.48 -2.10 -1.36
C VAL A 74 13.21 -3.30 -0.81
N VAL A 75 13.00 -3.60 0.47
CA VAL A 75 13.40 -4.85 1.10
C VAL A 75 12.15 -5.54 1.59
N CYS A 76 11.87 -6.71 1.06
CA CYS A 76 10.78 -7.57 1.51
C CYS A 76 11.37 -8.75 2.30
N THR A 77 10.90 -8.95 3.53
CA THR A 77 11.34 -10.03 4.41
C THR A 77 10.20 -11.01 4.63
N THR A 78 10.43 -12.29 4.42
CA THR A 78 9.46 -13.35 4.73
C THR A 78 9.24 -13.42 6.25
N VAL A 79 8.04 -13.06 6.70
CA VAL A 79 7.67 -13.09 8.12
C VAL A 79 6.86 -14.34 8.47
N ARG A 80 6.23 -14.96 7.50
CA ARG A 80 5.52 -16.24 7.57
C ARG A 80 5.38 -16.80 6.15
N ALA A 81 5.16 -18.11 6.02
CA ALA A 81 4.87 -18.71 4.71
C ALA A 81 3.73 -17.96 4.01
N GLY A 82 3.97 -17.48 2.79
CA GLY A 82 3.02 -16.71 2.00
C GLY A 82 2.78 -15.27 2.45
N ILE A 83 3.59 -14.73 3.38
CA ILE A 83 3.49 -13.34 3.83
C ILE A 83 4.89 -12.74 3.95
N VAL A 84 5.09 -11.62 3.26
CA VAL A 84 6.29 -10.80 3.38
C VAL A 84 5.96 -9.43 3.95
N GLN A 85 6.86 -8.87 4.73
CA GLN A 85 6.85 -7.47 5.10
C GLN A 85 7.78 -6.72 4.14
N CYS A 86 7.27 -5.70 3.48
CA CYS A 86 8.06 -4.88 2.56
C CYS A 86 8.24 -3.48 3.12
N ASP A 87 9.49 -3.05 3.18
CA ASP A 87 9.90 -1.70 3.55
C ASP A 87 10.43 -1.00 2.30
N ASN A 88 9.86 0.15 1.98
CA ASN A 88 10.15 0.94 0.79
C ASN A 88 10.69 2.31 1.19
N VAL A 89 11.82 2.70 0.61
CA VAL A 89 12.37 4.05 0.73
C VAL A 89 12.50 4.64 -0.68
N THR A 90 11.73 5.69 -0.95
CA THR A 90 11.79 6.43 -2.21
C THR A 90 12.48 7.77 -1.98
N SER A 91 13.63 7.97 -2.64
CA SER A 91 14.42 9.19 -2.60
C SER A 91 14.05 10.10 -3.77
N LEU A 92 13.60 11.32 -3.49
CA LEU A 92 13.12 12.30 -4.45
C LEU A 92 13.80 13.66 -4.25
N PRO A 93 13.73 14.59 -5.21
CA PRO A 93 14.12 15.96 -4.96
C PRO A 93 13.34 16.53 -3.76
N GLY A 94 14.06 16.96 -2.74
CA GLY A 94 13.47 17.50 -1.51
C GLY A 94 13.47 16.54 -0.32
N GLY A 95 13.75 15.26 -0.47
CA GLY A 95 13.84 14.31 0.64
C GLY A 95 13.42 12.89 0.30
N GLN A 96 13.17 12.11 1.33
CA GLN A 96 12.76 10.70 1.21
C GLN A 96 11.35 10.49 1.73
N ILE A 97 10.66 9.51 1.16
CA ILE A 97 9.38 8.99 1.65
C ILE A 97 9.61 7.53 2.05
N VAL A 98 9.11 7.16 3.23
CA VAL A 98 9.20 5.80 3.76
C VAL A 98 7.80 5.19 3.82
N ALA A 99 7.64 3.99 3.29
CA ALA A 99 6.40 3.23 3.36
C ALA A 99 6.67 1.78 3.76
N THR A 100 5.74 1.18 4.47
CA THR A 100 5.83 -0.22 4.90
C THR A 100 4.47 -0.91 4.83
N GLY A 101 4.47 -2.22 4.65
CA GLY A 101 3.24 -3.00 4.64
C GLY A 101 3.50 -4.49 4.54
N LEU A 102 2.47 -5.27 4.86
CA LEU A 102 2.46 -6.70 4.60
C LEU A 102 1.92 -6.95 3.20
N VAL A 103 2.57 -7.85 2.48
CA VAL A 103 2.15 -8.33 1.15
C VAL A 103 1.97 -9.84 1.24
N THR A 104 0.89 -10.35 0.69
CA THR A 104 0.63 -11.79 0.60
C THR A 104 0.89 -12.27 -0.83
N ASP A 105 1.18 -13.56 -1.01
CA ASP A 105 1.36 -14.15 -2.34
C ASP A 105 0.16 -13.88 -3.25
N ALA A 106 -1.06 -13.90 -2.70
CA ALA A 106 -2.28 -13.56 -3.44
C ALA A 106 -2.33 -12.08 -3.89
N GLN A 107 -1.67 -11.18 -3.17
CA GLN A 107 -1.57 -9.77 -3.55
C GLN A 107 -0.45 -9.54 -4.57
N GLU A 108 0.65 -10.29 -4.51
CA GLU A 108 1.67 -10.25 -5.56
C GLU A 108 1.11 -10.72 -6.90
N GLU A 109 0.26 -11.74 -6.90
CA GLU A 109 -0.43 -12.24 -8.10
C GLU A 109 -1.57 -11.31 -8.58
N GLN A 110 -2.17 -10.53 -7.69
CA GLN A 110 -3.36 -9.70 -7.93
C GLN A 110 -3.10 -8.21 -7.70
N SER A 111 -1.86 -7.72 -7.91
CA SER A 111 -1.58 -6.28 -7.84
C SER A 111 -2.82 -5.40 -8.21
N PRO A 112 -3.08 -4.27 -7.53
CA PRO A 112 -2.14 -3.52 -6.70
C PRO A 112 -2.13 -3.91 -5.22
N PHE A 113 -1.01 -3.62 -4.53
CA PHE A 113 -0.94 -3.68 -3.08
C PHE A 113 -0.66 -2.30 -2.46
N ILE A 114 -1.01 -2.16 -1.18
CA ILE A 114 -0.95 -0.88 -0.48
C ILE A 114 0.02 -0.97 0.69
N GLN A 115 0.88 0.06 0.82
CA GLN A 115 1.76 0.27 1.96
C GLN A 115 1.38 1.56 2.68
N ALA A 116 1.47 1.58 4.01
CA ALA A 116 1.31 2.80 4.78
C ALA A 116 2.55 3.67 4.63
N ILE A 117 2.39 4.96 4.29
CA ILE A 117 3.45 5.95 4.38
C ILE A 117 3.62 6.30 5.86
N THR A 118 4.79 5.99 6.41
CA THR A 118 5.08 6.10 7.84
C THR A 118 5.91 7.34 8.18
N GLY A 119 6.39 8.07 7.18
CA GLY A 119 7.17 9.27 7.35
C GLY A 119 8.06 9.58 6.16
N GLY A 120 8.98 10.49 6.39
CA GLY A 120 9.96 10.89 5.39
C GLY A 120 10.96 11.89 5.96
N THR A 121 11.75 12.47 5.08
CA THR A 121 12.75 13.48 5.42
C THR A 121 12.58 14.73 4.56
N GLY A 122 13.22 15.84 4.94
CA GLY A 122 13.19 17.09 4.18
C GLY A 122 11.77 17.63 3.98
N ALA A 123 11.38 17.82 2.74
CA ALA A 123 10.03 18.26 2.38
C ALA A 123 8.93 17.24 2.76
N TYR A 124 9.30 15.97 2.94
CA TYR A 124 8.39 14.87 3.27
C TYR A 124 8.43 14.46 4.75
N ARG A 125 9.07 15.25 5.65
CA ARG A 125 9.29 14.90 7.07
C ARG A 125 8.01 14.55 7.85
N ASN A 126 6.87 15.07 7.43
CA ASN A 126 5.57 14.80 8.07
C ASN A 126 4.65 13.95 7.18
N ALA A 127 5.19 13.35 6.11
CA ALA A 127 4.38 12.56 5.18
C ALA A 127 3.72 11.38 5.90
N HIS A 128 2.42 11.23 5.66
CA HIS A 128 1.63 10.07 6.06
C HIS A 128 0.56 9.83 4.99
N GLY A 129 -0.06 8.67 5.01
CA GLY A 129 -1.02 8.28 3.99
C GLY A 129 -0.69 6.90 3.41
N GLN A 130 -0.79 6.74 2.11
CA GLN A 130 -0.55 5.43 1.51
C GLN A 130 0.20 5.51 0.18
N LEU A 131 0.99 4.48 -0.07
CA LEU A 131 1.61 4.16 -1.35
C LEU A 131 0.89 2.95 -1.93
N THR A 132 0.31 3.11 -3.12
CA THR A 132 -0.23 2.00 -3.91
C THR A 132 0.81 1.62 -4.97
N VAL A 133 1.19 0.35 -4.98
CA VAL A 133 2.12 -0.22 -5.97
C VAL A 133 1.32 -1.11 -6.91
N SER A 134 1.35 -0.79 -8.19
CA SER A 134 0.76 -1.60 -9.25
C SER A 134 1.86 -2.07 -10.17
N GLU A 135 2.01 -3.38 -10.28
CA GLU A 135 2.92 -4.00 -11.23
C GLU A 135 2.13 -4.51 -12.43
N ALA A 136 2.63 -4.28 -13.60
CA ALA A 136 2.02 -4.74 -14.85
C ALA A 136 2.88 -5.84 -15.50
N GLY A 137 3.23 -6.88 -14.74
CA GLY A 137 4.07 -7.99 -15.22
C GLY A 137 5.51 -7.53 -15.51
N PRO A 138 6.05 -7.77 -16.74
CA PRO A 138 7.39 -7.33 -17.11
C PRO A 138 7.49 -5.81 -17.33
N GLU A 139 6.38 -5.09 -17.22
CA GLU A 139 6.29 -3.66 -17.40
C GLU A 139 6.76 -2.91 -16.13
N PRO A 140 7.12 -1.61 -16.27
CA PRO A 140 7.47 -0.78 -15.12
C PRO A 140 6.34 -0.68 -14.11
N ALA A 141 6.69 -0.70 -12.82
CA ALA A 141 5.73 -0.52 -11.74
C ALA A 141 5.15 0.91 -11.72
N THR A 142 3.88 1.05 -11.38
CA THR A 142 3.25 2.35 -11.08
C THR A 142 3.20 2.55 -9.58
N LEU A 143 3.80 3.63 -9.11
CA LEU A 143 3.83 4.04 -7.70
C LEU A 143 2.91 5.23 -7.52
N THR A 144 1.78 5.05 -6.82
CA THR A 144 0.83 6.12 -6.52
C THR A 144 0.94 6.51 -5.06
N PHE A 145 1.44 7.70 -4.80
CA PHE A 145 1.56 8.30 -3.47
C PHE A 145 0.33 9.16 -3.18
N GLN A 146 -0.34 8.88 -2.07
CA GLN A 146 -1.41 9.72 -1.49
C GLN A 146 -0.91 10.19 -0.13
N ILE A 147 -0.50 11.48 -0.06
CA ILE A 147 0.13 12.07 1.13
C ILE A 147 -0.79 13.13 1.71
N SER A 148 -1.04 13.02 3.00
CA SER A 148 -1.78 14.01 3.80
C SER A 148 -0.84 14.75 4.74
#